data_354953483a305225d7757ca142c56b93
#
_entry.id   354953483a305225d7757ca142c56b93
#
_cell.length_a   1.000
_cell.length_b   1.000
_cell.length_c   1.000
_cell.angle_alpha   90.00
_cell.angle_beta   90.00
_cell.angle_gamma   90.00
#
_symmetry.space_group_name_H-M   'P 1'
#
loop_
_entity.id
_entity.type
_entity.pdbx_description
1 polymer ?
#
loop_
_entity_poly.entity_id
_entity_poly.type
_entity_poly.pdbx_seq_one_letter_code
_entity_poly.pdbx_strand_id
1 'polypeptide(L)'
;MSELSIKSKFEIKELELNALLEITQAINSNLPEESLYKIYNFTLRSNLNIQKLALFVLDEEWDCKVGFGTKKKFGRTDLLPEFKTIQDITHLKDFKECDFTVFDIIVPVAHKDKTLALVFVGGLDKRDAYAHNDGVKFIQALSNIIIVAIENKKLVRRQLEQEAFRKELEIASDVQQFLFPEKLPNTELLKVEASYLPHDLIGGDYYDYIPINKNQFLICVADVSGKGIPAALMMSNFQASLRTLLRQTPNLTDIIEALNFQVLENTKGEKFITFFAAIYDIRLKTMVYVNSGHNPPILWDKKNGIRLLKK
;
A
#
# COMPACT_ATOMS: atom_id res chain seq x y z
N MET A 1 20.57 53.77 13.92
CA MET A 1 19.24 53.21 13.49
C MET A 1 18.17 54.03 14.13
N SER A 2 17.26 54.62 13.36
CA SER A 2 16.18 55.47 13.94
C SER A 2 15.15 54.61 14.68
N GLU A 3 14.55 55.16 15.77
CA GLU A 3 13.49 54.50 16.54
C GLU A 3 12.32 54.01 15.66
N LEU A 4 12.00 54.72 14.59
CA LEU A 4 11.02 54.34 13.58
C LEU A 4 11.38 53.01 12.87
N SER A 5 12.68 52.74 12.61
CA SER A 5 13.14 51.49 11.99
C SER A 5 13.02 50.27 12.93
N ILE A 6 13.16 50.50 14.25
CA ILE A 6 13.03 49.44 15.25
C ILE A 6 11.55 49.07 15.44
N LYS A 7 10.67 50.08 15.52
CA LYS A 7 9.23 49.88 15.69
C LYS A 7 8.62 49.08 14.49
N SER A 8 8.98 49.45 13.26
CA SER A 8 8.49 48.74 12.08
C SER A 8 9.00 47.28 12.00
N LYS A 9 10.23 47.02 12.44
CA LYS A 9 10.76 45.65 12.53
C LYS A 9 10.03 44.80 13.58
N PHE A 10 9.69 45.40 14.71
CA PHE A 10 8.93 44.72 15.76
C PHE A 10 7.52 44.35 15.29
N GLU A 11 6.81 45.27 14.62
CA GLU A 11 5.48 45.02 14.04
C GLU A 11 5.49 43.87 13.02
N ILE A 12 6.51 43.82 12.17
CA ILE A 12 6.68 42.69 11.18
C ILE A 12 6.87 41.37 11.93
N LYS A 13 7.73 41.33 12.97
CA LYS A 13 7.98 40.10 13.73
C LYS A 13 6.75 39.62 14.50
N GLU A 14 5.93 40.52 14.99
CA GLU A 14 4.67 40.21 15.61
C GLU A 14 3.68 39.59 14.61
N LEU A 15 3.59 40.13 13.39
CA LEU A 15 2.78 39.57 12.32
C LEU A 15 3.27 38.18 11.91
N GLU A 16 4.59 37.96 11.77
CA GLU A 16 5.18 36.67 11.49
C GLU A 16 4.82 35.62 12.56
N LEU A 17 4.93 36.01 13.86
CA LEU A 17 4.59 35.13 14.98
C LEU A 17 3.11 34.76 14.98
N ASN A 18 2.22 35.75 14.81
CA ASN A 18 0.78 35.50 14.72
C ASN A 18 0.42 34.60 13.58
N ALA A 19 1.06 34.73 12.43
CA ALA A 19 0.88 33.87 11.26
C ALA A 19 1.29 32.41 11.55
N LEU A 20 2.41 32.19 12.26
CA LEU A 20 2.83 30.85 12.68
C LEU A 20 1.84 30.23 13.66
N LEU A 21 1.34 31.01 14.60
CA LEU A 21 0.33 30.56 15.57
C LEU A 21 -0.99 30.16 14.86
N GLU A 22 -1.46 30.98 13.93
CA GLU A 22 -2.69 30.71 13.16
C GLU A 22 -2.57 29.38 12.36
N ILE A 23 -1.46 29.19 11.66
CA ILE A 23 -1.21 27.96 10.91
C ILE A 23 -1.09 26.76 11.86
N THR A 24 -0.39 26.91 12.97
CA THR A 24 -0.25 25.83 13.96
C THR A 24 -1.61 25.44 14.56
N GLN A 25 -2.47 26.42 14.86
CA GLN A 25 -3.84 26.17 15.31
C GLN A 25 -4.68 25.47 14.25
N ALA A 26 -4.56 25.88 12.99
CA ALA A 26 -5.25 25.24 11.88
C ALA A 26 -4.83 23.77 11.70
N ILE A 27 -3.55 23.47 11.84
CA ILE A 27 -2.99 22.10 11.80
C ILE A 27 -3.55 21.28 12.97
N ASN A 28 -3.49 21.81 14.18
CA ASN A 28 -3.97 21.15 15.40
C ASN A 28 -5.49 20.91 15.38
N SER A 29 -6.25 21.80 14.72
CA SER A 29 -7.69 21.65 14.48
C SER A 29 -8.02 20.65 13.37
N ASN A 30 -7.02 19.96 12.83
CA ASN A 30 -7.15 18.94 11.82
C ASN A 30 -7.87 19.39 10.54
N LEU A 31 -7.70 20.65 10.13
CA LEU A 31 -8.34 21.19 8.94
C LEU A 31 -7.95 20.39 7.67
N PRO A 32 -8.83 20.33 6.65
CA PRO A 32 -8.52 19.71 5.37
C PRO A 32 -7.29 20.35 4.69
N GLU A 33 -6.58 19.57 3.88
CA GLU A 33 -5.39 20.01 3.15
C GLU A 33 -5.65 21.28 2.32
N GLU A 34 -6.78 21.35 1.61
CA GLU A 34 -7.15 22.54 0.85
C GLU A 34 -7.30 23.80 1.70
N SER A 35 -7.82 23.67 2.93
CA SER A 35 -7.96 24.79 3.88
C SER A 35 -6.60 25.27 4.36
N LEU A 36 -5.66 24.36 4.60
CA LEU A 36 -4.29 24.70 4.96
C LEU A 36 -3.59 25.48 3.83
N TYR A 37 -3.74 25.08 2.57
CA TYR A 37 -3.22 25.85 1.43
C TYR A 37 -3.88 27.23 1.28
N LYS A 38 -5.16 27.35 1.58
CA LYS A 38 -5.85 28.67 1.57
C LYS A 38 -5.30 29.59 2.66
N ILE A 39 -5.10 29.09 3.87
CA ILE A 39 -4.49 29.83 4.99
C ILE A 39 -3.06 30.24 4.61
N TYR A 40 -2.26 29.32 4.10
CA TYR A 40 -0.91 29.61 3.64
C TYR A 40 -0.87 30.72 2.58
N ASN A 41 -1.73 30.64 1.57
CA ASN A 41 -1.86 31.68 0.53
C ASN A 41 -2.21 33.04 1.13
N PHE A 42 -3.22 33.07 2.00
CA PHE A 42 -3.67 34.30 2.66
C PHE A 42 -2.57 34.93 3.50
N THR A 43 -1.91 34.12 4.34
CA THR A 43 -0.82 34.55 5.23
C THR A 43 0.32 35.18 4.46
N LEU A 44 0.81 34.54 3.39
CA LEU A 44 1.91 35.06 2.61
C LEU A 44 1.58 36.36 1.87
N ARG A 45 0.35 36.48 1.37
CA ARG A 45 -0.11 37.71 0.70
C ARG A 45 -0.30 38.88 1.67
N SER A 46 -0.95 38.61 2.80
CA SER A 46 -1.37 39.69 3.74
C SER A 46 -0.25 40.14 4.66
N ASN A 47 0.56 39.21 5.17
CA ASN A 47 1.54 39.53 6.22
C ASN A 47 2.92 39.88 5.65
N LEU A 48 3.30 39.31 4.50
CA LEU A 48 4.62 39.53 3.90
C LEU A 48 4.57 40.35 2.62
N ASN A 49 3.40 40.78 2.18
CA ASN A 49 3.21 41.53 0.94
C ASN A 49 3.92 40.90 -0.27
N ILE A 50 3.96 39.55 -0.31
CA ILE A 50 4.53 38.80 -1.43
C ILE A 50 3.67 39.01 -2.65
N GLN A 51 4.29 39.49 -3.74
CA GLN A 51 3.56 39.82 -4.95
C GLN A 51 3.29 38.61 -5.85
N LYS A 52 4.22 37.65 -5.87
CA LYS A 52 4.17 36.45 -6.73
C LYS A 52 4.61 35.22 -5.98
N LEU A 53 3.85 34.15 -6.12
CA LEU A 53 4.19 32.87 -5.53
C LEU A 53 3.66 31.73 -6.40
N ALA A 54 4.42 30.62 -6.44
CA ALA A 54 3.95 29.32 -6.87
C ALA A 54 4.52 28.24 -5.93
N LEU A 55 3.65 27.44 -5.33
CA LEU A 55 3.99 26.31 -4.47
C LEU A 55 3.73 25.02 -5.24
N PHE A 56 4.79 24.30 -5.59
CA PHE A 56 4.72 22.96 -6.12
C PHE A 56 4.96 21.97 -5.01
N VAL A 57 4.13 20.94 -4.92
CA VAL A 57 4.21 19.87 -3.93
C VAL A 57 4.36 18.53 -4.64
N LEU A 58 5.25 17.70 -4.15
CA LEU A 58 5.46 16.33 -4.60
C LEU A 58 4.52 15.39 -3.84
N ASP A 59 3.56 14.83 -4.57
CA ASP A 59 2.75 13.70 -4.10
C ASP A 59 3.20 12.43 -4.86
N GLU A 60 2.41 11.86 -5.74
CA GLU A 60 2.87 10.89 -6.75
C GLU A 60 3.64 11.61 -7.86
N GLU A 61 3.17 12.80 -8.23
CA GLU A 61 3.79 13.70 -9.18
C GLU A 61 3.83 15.12 -8.60
N TRP A 62 4.66 15.98 -9.20
CA TRP A 62 4.72 17.40 -8.86
C TRP A 62 3.45 18.12 -9.33
N ASP A 63 2.81 18.86 -8.42
CA ASP A 63 1.59 19.61 -8.72
C ASP A 63 1.61 21.00 -8.08
N CYS A 64 1.13 22.03 -8.79
CA CYS A 64 1.03 23.38 -8.28
C CYS A 64 -0.20 23.53 -7.39
N LYS A 65 -0.01 23.57 -6.07
CA LYS A 65 -1.10 23.67 -5.09
C LYS A 65 -1.54 25.09 -4.78
N VAL A 66 -0.61 26.05 -4.86
CA VAL A 66 -0.88 27.47 -4.61
C VAL A 66 -0.16 28.28 -5.66
N GLY A 67 -0.84 29.25 -6.27
CA GLY A 67 -0.24 30.18 -7.21
C GLY A 67 -1.00 31.51 -7.24
N PHE A 68 -0.25 32.62 -7.18
CA PHE A 68 -0.82 33.96 -7.33
C PHE A 68 0.21 34.96 -7.89
N GLY A 69 -0.28 36.09 -8.35
CA GLY A 69 0.54 37.21 -8.85
C GLY A 69 1.17 36.99 -10.20
N THR A 70 0.84 35.92 -10.92
CA THR A 70 1.33 35.61 -12.26
C THR A 70 0.19 35.56 -13.27
N LYS A 71 0.45 35.92 -14.54
CA LYS A 71 -0.52 35.80 -15.63
C LYS A 71 -0.75 34.33 -16.02
N LYS A 72 0.29 33.52 -15.97
CA LYS A 72 0.24 32.09 -16.24
C LYS A 72 -0.24 31.33 -14.98
N LYS A 73 -1.18 30.41 -15.19
CA LYS A 73 -1.53 29.39 -14.18
C LYS A 73 -0.60 28.19 -14.38
N PHE A 74 0.16 27.87 -13.37
CA PHE A 74 1.08 26.72 -13.39
C PHE A 74 0.31 25.42 -13.07
N GLY A 75 0.71 24.33 -13.72
CA GLY A 75 0.17 22.99 -13.52
C GLY A 75 1.28 21.94 -13.38
N ARG A 76 0.89 20.65 -13.41
CA ARG A 76 1.79 19.51 -13.18
C ARG A 76 2.98 19.45 -14.15
N THR A 77 2.77 19.78 -15.41
CA THR A 77 3.76 19.65 -16.48
C THR A 77 4.70 20.85 -16.59
N ASP A 78 4.45 21.92 -15.85
CA ASP A 78 5.24 23.16 -16.00
C ASP A 78 6.58 23.12 -15.27
N LEU A 79 6.71 22.27 -14.23
CA LEU A 79 7.92 22.20 -13.43
C LEU A 79 9.07 21.52 -14.20
N LEU A 80 10.14 22.27 -14.46
CA LEU A 80 11.31 21.78 -15.18
C LEU A 80 12.05 20.70 -14.35
N PRO A 81 12.65 19.68 -15.02
CA PRO A 81 13.41 18.64 -14.33
C PRO A 81 14.54 19.16 -13.45
N GLU A 82 15.20 20.22 -13.87
CA GLU A 82 16.32 20.86 -13.17
C GLU A 82 15.91 21.40 -11.80
N PHE A 83 14.68 21.90 -11.64
CA PHE A 83 14.18 22.40 -10.37
C PHE A 83 13.93 21.28 -9.34
N LYS A 84 13.64 20.07 -9.81
CA LYS A 84 13.34 18.92 -8.93
C LYS A 84 14.55 18.47 -8.09
N THR A 85 15.75 18.86 -8.48
CA THR A 85 17.01 18.50 -7.80
C THR A 85 17.52 19.58 -6.84
N ILE A 86 16.84 20.72 -6.75
CA ILE A 86 17.25 21.84 -5.90
C ILE A 86 17.05 21.47 -4.42
N GLN A 87 18.11 21.59 -3.64
CA GLN A 87 18.13 21.34 -2.20
C GLN A 87 18.35 22.61 -1.36
N ASP A 88 18.91 23.67 -1.96
CA ASP A 88 19.19 24.93 -1.30
C ASP A 88 18.41 26.07 -1.95
N ILE A 89 18.28 27.21 -1.21
CA ILE A 89 17.65 28.39 -1.73
C ILE A 89 18.46 28.89 -2.95
N THR A 90 17.78 28.94 -4.10
CA THR A 90 18.41 29.20 -5.39
C THR A 90 17.81 30.43 -6.05
N HIS A 91 18.66 31.31 -6.61
CA HIS A 91 18.23 32.48 -7.36
C HIS A 91 17.89 32.11 -8.81
N LEU A 92 16.73 32.52 -9.29
CA LEU A 92 16.27 32.21 -10.67
C LEU A 92 16.95 33.02 -11.79
N LYS A 93 17.74 34.01 -11.44
CA LYS A 93 18.55 34.78 -12.42
C LYS A 93 19.56 33.92 -13.21
N ASP A 94 19.91 32.76 -12.64
CA ASP A 94 20.87 31.85 -13.22
C ASP A 94 20.23 30.90 -14.26
N PHE A 95 18.90 30.86 -14.32
CA PHE A 95 18.15 30.08 -15.28
C PHE A 95 17.65 30.97 -16.44
N LYS A 96 18.18 30.75 -17.64
CA LYS A 96 17.79 31.52 -18.83
C LYS A 96 16.53 30.90 -19.47
N GLU A 97 15.65 31.79 -19.94
CA GLU A 97 14.49 31.46 -20.82
C GLU A 97 13.50 30.40 -20.32
N CYS A 98 12.93 30.61 -19.13
CA CYS A 98 11.80 29.79 -18.68
C CYS A 98 10.66 30.68 -18.14
N ASP A 99 9.44 30.16 -18.11
CA ASP A 99 8.26 30.85 -17.58
C ASP A 99 8.38 31.25 -16.09
N PHE A 100 9.37 30.68 -15.39
CA PHE A 100 9.67 30.95 -13.99
C PHE A 100 10.53 32.18 -13.74
N THR A 101 11.01 32.87 -14.79
CA THR A 101 11.78 34.13 -14.68
C THR A 101 11.00 35.27 -14.05
N VAL A 102 9.68 35.11 -13.88
CA VAL A 102 8.81 36.05 -13.15
C VAL A 102 9.02 35.99 -11.63
N PHE A 103 9.70 34.96 -11.11
CA PHE A 103 10.08 34.81 -9.72
C PHE A 103 11.55 35.17 -9.49
N ASP A 104 11.90 35.47 -8.25
CA ASP A 104 13.28 35.86 -7.88
C ASP A 104 14.07 34.67 -7.33
N ILE A 105 13.44 33.82 -6.54
CA ILE A 105 14.06 32.71 -5.81
C ILE A 105 13.18 31.46 -5.79
N ILE A 106 13.85 30.31 -5.59
CA ILE A 106 13.23 29.03 -5.23
C ILE A 106 13.64 28.69 -3.80
N VAL A 107 12.66 28.35 -2.95
CA VAL A 107 12.87 27.88 -1.59
C VAL A 107 12.43 26.41 -1.53
N PRO A 108 13.36 25.46 -1.40
CA PRO A 108 13.01 24.06 -1.24
C PRO A 108 12.49 23.80 0.18
N VAL A 109 11.51 22.89 0.26
CA VAL A 109 10.98 22.34 1.50
C VAL A 109 11.34 20.87 1.52
N ALA A 110 12.23 20.48 2.42
CA ALA A 110 12.68 19.11 2.57
C ALA A 110 12.34 18.53 3.93
N HIS A 111 12.07 17.24 3.96
CA HIS A 111 11.97 16.47 5.19
C HIS A 111 12.92 15.29 5.10
N LYS A 112 13.89 15.22 6.02
CA LYS A 112 15.05 14.33 5.92
C LYS A 112 15.77 14.61 4.58
N ASP A 113 16.02 13.57 3.79
CA ASP A 113 16.75 13.68 2.51
C ASP A 113 15.82 13.83 1.29
N LYS A 114 14.51 14.06 1.50
CA LYS A 114 13.53 14.14 0.42
C LYS A 114 12.96 15.55 0.31
N THR A 115 13.07 16.16 -0.88
CA THR A 115 12.36 17.41 -1.20
C THR A 115 10.88 17.12 -1.39
N LEU A 116 10.03 17.76 -0.55
CA LEU A 116 8.58 17.60 -0.56
C LEU A 116 7.88 18.70 -1.34
N ALA A 117 8.46 19.91 -1.37
CA ALA A 117 7.88 21.02 -2.09
C ALA A 117 8.94 22.02 -2.56
N LEU A 118 8.58 22.82 -3.55
CA LEU A 118 9.35 23.94 -4.07
C LEU A 118 8.47 25.19 -4.06
N VAL A 119 8.94 26.23 -3.39
CA VAL A 119 8.25 27.52 -3.32
C VAL A 119 8.97 28.54 -4.16
N PHE A 120 8.36 28.96 -5.25
CA PHE A 120 8.81 30.03 -6.11
C PHE A 120 8.28 31.35 -5.60
N VAL A 121 9.15 32.31 -5.34
CA VAL A 121 8.79 33.61 -4.76
C VAL A 121 9.32 34.72 -5.64
N GLY A 122 8.49 35.73 -5.87
CA GLY A 122 8.88 36.91 -6.64
C GLY A 122 8.32 38.20 -6.10
N GLY A 123 8.97 39.33 -6.48
CA GLY A 123 8.61 40.66 -6.01
C GLY A 123 9.03 40.97 -4.59
N LEU A 124 10.10 40.33 -4.12
CA LEU A 124 10.71 40.64 -2.83
C LEU A 124 11.39 42.02 -2.88
N ASP A 125 11.22 42.83 -1.83
CA ASP A 125 11.86 44.16 -1.77
C ASP A 125 13.37 44.00 -1.58
N LYS A 126 14.12 44.39 -2.62
CA LYS A 126 15.59 44.26 -2.67
C LYS A 126 16.33 45.40 -1.99
N ARG A 127 15.60 46.47 -1.57
CA ARG A 127 16.20 47.68 -0.99
C ARG A 127 16.72 47.52 0.43
N ASP A 128 16.12 46.57 1.18
CA ASP A 128 16.57 46.19 2.52
C ASP A 128 17.01 44.72 2.53
N ALA A 129 18.34 44.49 2.41
CA ALA A 129 18.93 43.16 2.40
C ALA A 129 18.64 42.35 3.67
N TYR A 130 18.44 43.01 4.82
CA TYR A 130 18.14 42.37 6.07
C TYR A 130 16.66 41.89 6.11
N ALA A 131 15.72 42.75 5.71
CA ALA A 131 14.31 42.40 5.60
C ALA A 131 14.09 41.29 4.53
N HIS A 132 14.87 41.34 3.43
CA HIS A 132 14.84 40.32 2.39
C HIS A 132 15.25 38.94 2.93
N ASN A 133 16.34 38.84 3.69
CA ASN A 133 16.83 37.55 4.21
C ASN A 133 15.90 36.99 5.31
N ASP A 134 15.37 37.81 6.18
CA ASP A 134 14.41 37.41 7.22
C ASP A 134 13.08 36.96 6.63
N GLY A 135 12.57 37.66 5.61
CA GLY A 135 11.35 37.27 4.90
C GLY A 135 11.49 35.90 4.20
N VAL A 136 12.64 35.62 3.58
CA VAL A 136 12.90 34.30 2.97
C VAL A 136 12.95 33.19 4.01
N LYS A 137 13.60 33.43 5.17
CA LYS A 137 13.62 32.46 6.28
C LYS A 137 12.22 32.19 6.84
N PHE A 138 11.38 33.22 6.94
CA PHE A 138 10.00 33.06 7.37
C PHE A 138 9.19 32.23 6.39
N ILE A 139 9.29 32.52 5.08
CA ILE A 139 8.64 31.69 4.02
C ILE A 139 9.08 30.25 4.13
N GLN A 140 10.37 30.00 4.30
CA GLN A 140 10.90 28.65 4.46
C GLN A 140 10.33 27.95 5.69
N ALA A 141 10.34 28.64 6.85
CA ALA A 141 9.80 28.09 8.09
C ALA A 141 8.30 27.77 7.99
N LEU A 142 7.50 28.71 7.45
CA LEU A 142 6.07 28.56 7.27
C LEU A 142 5.75 27.42 6.30
N SER A 143 6.47 27.36 5.18
CA SER A 143 6.32 26.31 4.17
C SER A 143 6.69 24.94 4.73
N ASN A 144 7.80 24.86 5.51
CA ASN A 144 8.18 23.61 6.18
C ASN A 144 7.09 23.14 7.15
N ILE A 145 6.56 24.01 8.00
CA ILE A 145 5.54 23.65 8.98
C ILE A 145 4.32 23.07 8.28
N ILE A 146 3.80 23.74 7.26
CA ILE A 146 2.56 23.33 6.62
C ILE A 146 2.74 22.07 5.75
N ILE A 147 3.82 21.99 4.96
CA ILE A 147 4.07 20.86 4.08
C ILE A 147 4.36 19.58 4.88
N VAL A 148 5.21 19.68 5.92
CA VAL A 148 5.50 18.53 6.79
C VAL A 148 4.24 18.08 7.53
N ALA A 149 3.41 19.01 8.01
CA ALA A 149 2.13 18.66 8.66
C ALA A 149 1.17 17.94 7.70
N ILE A 150 1.04 18.40 6.44
CA ILE A 150 0.23 17.75 5.42
C ILE A 150 0.77 16.35 5.12
N GLU A 151 2.09 16.20 4.94
CA GLU A 151 2.70 14.91 4.67
C GLU A 151 2.53 13.92 5.83
N ASN A 152 2.73 14.37 7.07
CA ASN A 152 2.48 13.54 8.26
C ASN A 152 1.01 13.08 8.32
N LYS A 153 0.06 13.96 8.01
CA LYS A 153 -1.37 13.61 7.97
C LYS A 153 -1.66 12.54 6.91
N LYS A 154 -1.06 12.65 5.73
CA LYS A 154 -1.17 11.64 4.66
C LYS A 154 -0.57 10.29 5.10
N LEU A 155 0.59 10.31 5.74
CA LEU A 155 1.24 9.10 6.26
C LEU A 155 0.37 8.39 7.31
N VAL A 156 -0.17 9.13 8.28
CA VAL A 156 -1.07 8.57 9.30
C VAL A 156 -2.32 7.97 8.67
N ARG A 157 -2.93 8.66 7.70
CA ARG A 157 -4.10 8.14 6.99
C ARG A 157 -3.79 6.84 6.25
N ARG A 158 -2.69 6.78 5.49
CA ARG A 158 -2.24 5.56 4.79
C ARG A 158 -2.00 4.41 5.76
N GLN A 159 -1.40 4.70 6.92
CA GLN A 159 -1.15 3.70 7.96
C GLN A 159 -2.47 3.13 8.51
N LEU A 160 -3.45 3.99 8.80
CA LEU A 160 -4.77 3.53 9.27
C LEU A 160 -5.50 2.70 8.22
N GLU A 161 -5.45 3.07 6.94
CA GLU A 161 -6.03 2.31 5.84
C GLU A 161 -5.36 0.92 5.70
N GLN A 162 -4.03 0.86 5.82
CA GLN A 162 -3.28 -0.41 5.80
C GLN A 162 -3.63 -1.30 7.01
N GLU A 163 -3.77 -0.71 8.19
CA GLU A 163 -4.14 -1.45 9.40
C GLU A 163 -5.57 -1.99 9.33
N ALA A 164 -6.52 -1.19 8.82
CA ALA A 164 -7.89 -1.64 8.58
C ALA A 164 -7.94 -2.81 7.58
N PHE A 165 -7.23 -2.70 6.45
CA PHE A 165 -7.14 -3.77 5.46
C PHE A 165 -6.50 -5.05 6.03
N ARG A 166 -5.47 -4.91 6.86
CA ARG A 166 -4.86 -6.06 7.54
C ARG A 166 -5.84 -6.79 8.45
N LYS A 167 -6.65 -6.05 9.22
CA LYS A 167 -7.69 -6.63 10.08
C LYS A 167 -8.76 -7.39 9.28
N GLU A 168 -9.15 -6.87 8.11
CA GLU A 168 -10.07 -7.58 7.23
C GLU A 168 -9.48 -8.91 6.73
N LEU A 169 -8.18 -8.93 6.41
CA LEU A 169 -7.49 -10.17 6.04
C LEU A 169 -7.36 -11.16 7.21
N GLU A 170 -7.16 -10.69 8.44
CA GLU A 170 -7.15 -11.54 9.63
C GLU A 170 -8.51 -12.23 9.83
N ILE A 171 -9.62 -11.50 9.69
CA ILE A 171 -10.98 -12.08 9.74
C ILE A 171 -11.18 -13.11 8.61
N ALA A 172 -10.73 -12.80 7.38
CA ALA A 172 -10.81 -13.75 6.28
C ALA A 172 -9.98 -15.01 6.53
N SER A 173 -8.82 -14.89 7.18
CA SER A 173 -7.97 -16.02 7.60
C SER A 173 -8.70 -16.92 8.60
N ASP A 174 -9.35 -16.34 9.61
CA ASP A 174 -10.12 -17.10 10.59
C ASP A 174 -11.26 -17.88 9.92
N VAL A 175 -11.97 -17.26 8.98
CA VAL A 175 -13.01 -17.95 8.20
C VAL A 175 -12.42 -19.06 7.33
N GLN A 176 -11.25 -18.82 6.70
CA GLN A 176 -10.57 -19.83 5.90
C GLN A 176 -10.15 -21.06 6.74
N GLN A 177 -9.75 -20.86 7.99
CA GLN A 177 -9.38 -21.96 8.90
C GLN A 177 -10.53 -22.95 9.12
N PHE A 178 -11.78 -22.52 9.07
CA PHE A 178 -12.94 -23.44 9.18
C PHE A 178 -13.09 -24.37 7.96
N LEU A 179 -12.41 -24.11 6.85
CA LEU A 179 -12.43 -24.96 5.67
C LEU A 179 -11.52 -26.19 5.80
N PHE A 180 -10.57 -26.13 6.72
CA PHE A 180 -9.66 -27.24 7.02
C PHE A 180 -10.29 -28.23 8.04
N PRO A 181 -9.84 -29.48 8.08
CA PRO A 181 -10.34 -30.44 9.03
C PRO A 181 -10.01 -30.06 10.47
N GLU A 182 -11.02 -29.93 11.32
CA GLU A 182 -10.86 -29.59 12.73
C GLU A 182 -10.09 -30.67 13.51
N LYS A 183 -10.29 -31.93 13.13
CA LYS A 183 -9.65 -33.09 13.78
C LYS A 183 -9.14 -34.07 12.73
N LEU A 184 -7.90 -34.49 12.90
CA LEU A 184 -7.32 -35.58 12.13
C LEU A 184 -7.34 -36.87 12.97
N PRO A 185 -7.51 -38.05 12.34
CA PRO A 185 -7.55 -39.31 13.07
C PRO A 185 -6.20 -39.59 13.74
N ASN A 186 -6.28 -40.00 15.01
CA ASN A 186 -5.13 -40.43 15.78
C ASN A 186 -5.55 -41.67 16.59
N THR A 187 -5.43 -42.82 15.96
CA THR A 187 -5.78 -44.12 16.52
C THR A 187 -4.62 -45.09 16.44
N GLU A 188 -4.72 -46.26 17.05
CA GLU A 188 -3.66 -47.31 16.92
C GLU A 188 -3.48 -47.81 15.49
N LEU A 189 -4.52 -47.73 14.66
CA LEU A 189 -4.50 -48.22 13.27
C LEU A 189 -4.20 -47.15 12.24
N LEU A 190 -4.47 -45.88 12.57
CA LEU A 190 -4.33 -44.76 11.63
C LEU A 190 -3.99 -43.49 12.40
N LYS A 191 -2.86 -42.91 12.02
CA LYS A 191 -2.44 -41.57 12.46
C LYS A 191 -2.27 -40.69 11.22
N VAL A 192 -2.98 -39.55 11.19
CA VAL A 192 -2.82 -38.52 10.17
C VAL A 192 -2.38 -37.24 10.84
N GLU A 193 -1.35 -36.63 10.31
CA GLU A 193 -0.83 -35.33 10.74
C GLU A 193 -0.74 -34.42 9.53
N ALA A 194 -1.05 -33.15 9.69
CA ALA A 194 -0.88 -32.12 8.69
C ALA A 194 -0.34 -30.84 9.32
N SER A 195 0.41 -30.09 8.54
CA SER A 195 0.92 -28.78 8.91
C SER A 195 0.63 -27.82 7.76
N TYR A 196 0.10 -26.66 8.09
CA TYR A 196 -0.22 -25.59 7.15
C TYR A 196 0.45 -24.30 7.58
N LEU A 197 1.27 -23.74 6.71
CA LEU A 197 1.96 -22.48 6.95
C LEU A 197 1.74 -21.59 5.71
N PRO A 198 0.75 -20.69 5.74
CA PRO A 198 0.50 -19.80 4.62
C PRO A 198 1.65 -18.79 4.45
N HIS A 199 1.89 -18.35 3.21
CA HIS A 199 2.88 -17.31 2.92
C HIS A 199 2.46 -15.94 3.46
N ASP A 200 1.17 -15.60 3.31
CA ASP A 200 0.51 -14.40 3.83
C ASP A 200 -0.55 -14.80 4.86
N LEU A 201 -1.42 -13.88 5.26
CA LEU A 201 -2.50 -14.16 6.21
C LEU A 201 -3.49 -15.22 5.68
N ILE A 202 -3.71 -15.24 4.35
CA ILE A 202 -4.57 -16.21 3.66
C ILE A 202 -3.80 -16.84 2.50
N GLY A 203 -4.10 -18.10 2.18
CA GLY A 203 -3.36 -18.87 1.19
C GLY A 203 -4.21 -19.66 0.21
N GLY A 204 -3.55 -20.15 -0.86
CA GLY A 204 -4.15 -21.01 -1.87
C GLY A 204 -4.03 -22.50 -1.59
N ASP A 205 -3.10 -22.89 -0.71
CA ASP A 205 -2.90 -24.29 -0.37
C ASP A 205 -4.08 -24.85 0.40
N TYR A 206 -4.37 -26.12 0.16
CA TYR A 206 -5.45 -26.83 0.81
C TYR A 206 -5.07 -28.27 1.11
N TYR A 207 -5.48 -28.79 2.26
CA TYR A 207 -5.48 -30.21 2.58
C TYR A 207 -6.78 -30.58 3.23
N ASP A 208 -7.16 -31.85 3.09
CA ASP A 208 -8.35 -32.36 3.78
C ASP A 208 -8.23 -33.83 4.13
N TYR A 209 -9.01 -34.20 5.14
CA TYR A 209 -9.32 -35.54 5.55
C TYR A 209 -10.87 -35.68 5.58
N ILE A 210 -11.43 -36.45 4.65
CA ILE A 210 -12.88 -36.57 4.48
C ILE A 210 -13.30 -38.03 4.68
N PRO A 211 -13.98 -38.39 5.79
CA PRO A 211 -14.55 -39.70 5.95
C PRO A 211 -15.66 -39.97 4.89
N ILE A 212 -15.56 -41.06 4.15
CA ILE A 212 -16.58 -41.48 3.17
C ILE A 212 -17.58 -42.44 3.84
N ASN A 213 -17.07 -43.43 4.56
CA ASN A 213 -17.84 -44.36 5.34
C ASN A 213 -16.97 -44.92 6.49
N LYS A 214 -17.46 -45.98 7.20
CA LYS A 214 -16.75 -46.56 8.36
C LYS A 214 -15.35 -47.12 8.03
N ASN A 215 -15.11 -47.49 6.76
CA ASN A 215 -13.86 -48.13 6.33
C ASN A 215 -13.06 -47.29 5.37
N GLN A 216 -13.64 -46.26 4.79
CA GLN A 216 -13.00 -45.48 3.72
C GLN A 216 -12.97 -43.99 4.03
N PHE A 217 -11.88 -43.37 3.68
CA PHE A 217 -11.71 -41.93 3.76
C PHE A 217 -10.88 -41.42 2.59
N LEU A 218 -11.07 -40.15 2.25
CA LEU A 218 -10.24 -39.41 1.31
C LEU A 218 -9.25 -38.55 2.09
N ILE A 219 -8.00 -38.53 1.61
CA ILE A 219 -6.99 -37.50 1.94
C ILE A 219 -6.62 -36.76 0.69
N CYS A 220 -6.37 -35.46 0.78
CA CYS A 220 -5.92 -34.69 -0.37
C CYS A 220 -5.01 -33.52 0.04
N VAL A 221 -4.24 -33.08 -0.96
CA VAL A 221 -3.47 -31.84 -0.91
C VAL A 221 -3.62 -31.14 -2.26
N ALA A 222 -3.80 -29.82 -2.21
CA ALA A 222 -3.91 -28.97 -3.40
C ALA A 222 -3.09 -27.70 -3.24
N ASP A 223 -2.60 -27.16 -4.34
CA ASP A 223 -1.92 -25.87 -4.39
C ASP A 223 -2.47 -25.06 -5.57
N VAL A 224 -3.05 -23.91 -5.26
CA VAL A 224 -3.65 -23.00 -6.23
C VAL A 224 -2.61 -22.03 -6.76
N SER A 225 -2.52 -21.91 -8.07
CA SER A 225 -1.61 -20.97 -8.72
C SER A 225 -1.88 -19.52 -8.35
N GLY A 226 -0.86 -18.82 -7.83
CA GLY A 226 -0.95 -17.44 -7.35
C GLY A 226 -0.96 -17.34 -5.84
N LYS A 227 -1.23 -16.14 -5.31
CA LYS A 227 -1.16 -15.84 -3.87
C LYS A 227 -2.30 -14.91 -3.44
N GLY A 228 -2.48 -14.81 -2.12
CA GLY A 228 -3.41 -13.87 -1.49
C GLY A 228 -4.89 -14.18 -1.77
N ILE A 229 -5.71 -13.15 -1.77
CA ILE A 229 -7.18 -13.24 -1.84
C ILE A 229 -7.69 -14.05 -3.04
N PRO A 230 -7.20 -13.86 -4.28
CA PRO A 230 -7.68 -14.64 -5.42
C PRO A 230 -7.44 -16.15 -5.28
N ALA A 231 -6.26 -16.54 -4.76
CA ALA A 231 -5.94 -17.94 -4.53
C ALA A 231 -6.80 -18.55 -3.40
N ALA A 232 -7.03 -17.80 -2.32
CA ALA A 232 -7.88 -18.22 -1.22
C ALA A 232 -9.35 -18.44 -1.64
N LEU A 233 -9.89 -17.56 -2.49
CA LEU A 233 -11.24 -17.73 -3.04
C LEU A 233 -11.35 -18.95 -3.93
N MET A 234 -10.37 -19.20 -4.79
CA MET A 234 -10.32 -20.40 -5.62
C MET A 234 -10.23 -21.67 -4.77
N MET A 235 -9.39 -21.66 -3.73
CA MET A 235 -9.27 -22.78 -2.80
C MET A 235 -10.61 -23.09 -2.12
N SER A 236 -11.32 -22.06 -1.65
CA SER A 236 -12.63 -22.22 -1.01
C SER A 236 -13.68 -22.84 -1.95
N ASN A 237 -13.74 -22.36 -3.19
CA ASN A 237 -14.59 -22.95 -4.24
C ASN A 237 -14.22 -24.39 -4.54
N PHE A 238 -12.93 -24.69 -4.66
CA PHE A 238 -12.42 -26.03 -4.92
C PHE A 238 -12.78 -26.99 -3.78
N GLN A 239 -12.56 -26.59 -2.53
CA GLN A 239 -12.90 -27.36 -1.33
C GLN A 239 -14.40 -27.70 -1.30
N ALA A 240 -15.27 -26.73 -1.50
CA ALA A 240 -16.71 -26.93 -1.49
C ALA A 240 -17.16 -27.89 -2.59
N SER A 241 -16.58 -27.77 -3.79
CA SER A 241 -16.85 -28.64 -4.93
C SER A 241 -16.37 -30.07 -4.69
N LEU A 242 -15.15 -30.25 -4.20
CA LEU A 242 -14.60 -31.55 -3.85
C LEU A 242 -15.50 -32.28 -2.85
N ARG A 243 -15.87 -31.61 -1.74
CA ARG A 243 -16.71 -32.20 -0.71
C ARG A 243 -18.12 -32.53 -1.21
N THR A 244 -18.65 -31.73 -2.14
CA THR A 244 -19.96 -31.99 -2.75
C THR A 244 -19.91 -33.17 -3.70
N LEU A 245 -18.90 -33.23 -4.58
CA LEU A 245 -18.73 -34.34 -5.53
C LEU A 245 -18.46 -35.67 -4.83
N LEU A 246 -17.64 -35.67 -3.79
CA LEU A 246 -17.33 -36.87 -3.02
C LEU A 246 -18.57 -37.50 -2.33
N ARG A 247 -19.57 -36.69 -2.02
CA ARG A 247 -20.86 -37.19 -1.50
C ARG A 247 -21.73 -37.87 -2.57
N GLN A 248 -21.50 -37.54 -3.84
CA GLN A 248 -22.25 -38.09 -4.98
C GLN A 248 -21.59 -39.35 -5.54
N THR A 249 -20.27 -39.38 -5.63
CA THR A 249 -19.51 -40.52 -6.16
C THR A 249 -18.15 -40.66 -5.46
N PRO A 250 -17.72 -41.89 -5.13
CA PRO A 250 -16.35 -42.14 -4.68
C PRO A 250 -15.36 -42.36 -5.83
N ASN A 251 -15.79 -42.21 -7.07
CA ASN A 251 -14.91 -42.38 -8.23
C ASN A 251 -14.01 -41.15 -8.39
N LEU A 252 -12.72 -41.31 -8.12
CA LEU A 252 -11.77 -40.19 -8.20
C LEU A 252 -11.65 -39.61 -9.62
N THR A 253 -11.78 -40.43 -10.65
CA THR A 253 -11.68 -39.96 -12.05
C THR A 253 -12.81 -38.97 -12.36
N ASP A 254 -14.06 -39.35 -12.02
CA ASP A 254 -15.22 -38.49 -12.26
C ASP A 254 -15.11 -37.17 -11.46
N ILE A 255 -14.63 -37.26 -10.22
CA ILE A 255 -14.39 -36.08 -9.38
C ILE A 255 -13.38 -35.15 -10.00
N ILE A 256 -12.24 -35.69 -10.47
CA ILE A 256 -11.16 -34.87 -11.06
C ILE A 256 -11.62 -34.23 -12.37
N GLU A 257 -12.33 -34.95 -13.22
CA GLU A 257 -12.88 -34.39 -14.47
C GLU A 257 -13.83 -33.22 -14.19
N ALA A 258 -14.75 -33.40 -13.22
CA ALA A 258 -15.70 -32.36 -12.83
C ALA A 258 -14.98 -31.13 -12.22
N LEU A 259 -14.00 -31.35 -11.34
CA LEU A 259 -13.22 -30.27 -10.72
C LEU A 259 -12.40 -29.53 -11.78
N ASN A 260 -11.75 -30.24 -12.71
CA ASN A 260 -10.97 -29.62 -13.79
C ASN A 260 -11.86 -28.77 -14.70
N PHE A 261 -13.03 -29.26 -15.07
CA PHE A 261 -14.00 -28.48 -15.84
C PHE A 261 -14.40 -27.20 -15.10
N GLN A 262 -14.71 -27.30 -13.81
CA GLN A 262 -15.13 -26.16 -12.99
C GLN A 262 -14.00 -25.13 -12.83
N VAL A 263 -12.76 -25.57 -12.59
CA VAL A 263 -11.60 -24.66 -12.49
C VAL A 263 -11.39 -23.92 -13.80
N LEU A 264 -11.47 -24.63 -14.94
CA LEU A 264 -11.32 -24.04 -16.27
C LEU A 264 -12.38 -22.97 -16.55
N GLU A 265 -13.65 -23.26 -16.26
CA GLU A 265 -14.76 -22.32 -16.45
C GLU A 265 -14.62 -21.09 -15.57
N ASN A 266 -14.33 -21.28 -14.27
CA ASN A 266 -14.23 -20.19 -13.30
C ASN A 266 -13.04 -19.26 -13.54
N THR A 267 -11.97 -19.76 -14.16
CA THR A 267 -10.72 -19.02 -14.35
C THR A 267 -10.44 -18.65 -15.80
N LYS A 268 -11.29 -19.09 -16.74
CA LYS A 268 -11.06 -18.95 -18.20
C LYS A 268 -9.71 -19.48 -18.65
N GLY A 269 -9.15 -20.46 -17.92
CA GLY A 269 -7.84 -21.04 -18.16
C GLY A 269 -6.64 -20.24 -17.68
N GLU A 270 -6.83 -19.10 -17.02
CA GLU A 270 -5.73 -18.26 -16.51
C GLU A 270 -5.09 -18.79 -15.22
N LYS A 271 -5.78 -19.69 -14.51
CA LYS A 271 -5.32 -20.27 -13.25
C LYS A 271 -5.44 -21.79 -13.28
N PHE A 272 -4.62 -22.46 -12.47
CA PHE A 272 -4.65 -23.89 -12.30
C PHE A 272 -4.49 -24.26 -10.82
N ILE A 273 -4.82 -25.50 -10.50
CA ILE A 273 -4.65 -26.09 -9.17
C ILE A 273 -3.89 -27.40 -9.38
N THR A 274 -2.77 -27.59 -8.70
CA THR A 274 -2.15 -28.89 -8.58
C THR A 274 -2.84 -29.67 -7.48
N PHE A 275 -3.16 -30.95 -7.72
CA PHE A 275 -3.99 -31.69 -6.78
C PHE A 275 -3.56 -33.15 -6.67
N PHE A 276 -3.39 -33.63 -5.45
CA PHE A 276 -3.26 -35.03 -5.12
C PHE A 276 -4.44 -35.45 -4.27
N ALA A 277 -5.09 -36.55 -4.60
CA ALA A 277 -6.14 -37.16 -3.78
C ALA A 277 -5.99 -38.67 -3.72
N ALA A 278 -6.27 -39.24 -2.57
CA ALA A 278 -6.25 -40.69 -2.34
C ALA A 278 -7.42 -41.14 -1.49
N ILE A 279 -8.10 -42.20 -1.92
CA ILE A 279 -9.10 -42.92 -1.10
C ILE A 279 -8.43 -44.16 -0.53
N TYR A 280 -8.41 -44.26 0.79
CA TYR A 280 -7.87 -45.40 1.49
C TYR A 280 -8.99 -46.23 2.12
N ASP A 281 -8.94 -47.56 1.90
CA ASP A 281 -9.80 -48.53 2.56
C ASP A 281 -9.05 -49.24 3.68
N ILE A 282 -9.45 -48.98 4.93
CA ILE A 282 -8.80 -49.51 6.13
C ILE A 282 -8.93 -51.06 6.21
N ARG A 283 -10.09 -51.61 5.78
CA ARG A 283 -10.34 -53.02 5.83
C ARG A 283 -9.55 -53.80 4.78
N LEU A 284 -9.54 -53.29 3.57
CA LEU A 284 -8.83 -53.92 2.44
C LEU A 284 -7.34 -53.58 2.44
N LYS A 285 -6.93 -52.55 3.18
CA LYS A 285 -5.57 -51.98 3.18
C LYS A 285 -5.09 -51.59 1.81
N THR A 286 -6.00 -51.02 1.00
CA THR A 286 -5.75 -50.57 -0.34
C THR A 286 -5.93 -49.09 -0.47
N MET A 287 -5.15 -48.45 -1.36
CA MET A 287 -5.23 -47.05 -1.66
C MET A 287 -5.37 -46.85 -3.16
N VAL A 288 -6.39 -46.13 -3.56
CA VAL A 288 -6.57 -45.65 -4.94
C VAL A 288 -6.28 -44.16 -4.93
N TYR A 289 -5.45 -43.66 -5.82
CA TYR A 289 -5.05 -42.26 -5.86
C TYR A 289 -5.00 -41.68 -7.27
N VAL A 290 -5.10 -40.37 -7.34
CA VAL A 290 -4.88 -39.56 -8.55
C VAL A 290 -3.92 -38.43 -8.20
N ASN A 291 -3.00 -38.14 -9.14
CA ASN A 291 -2.11 -36.99 -9.05
C ASN A 291 -2.28 -36.12 -10.31
N SER A 292 -2.86 -34.94 -10.13
CA SER A 292 -3.09 -33.93 -11.16
C SER A 292 -2.05 -32.81 -11.06
N GLY A 293 -0.82 -33.10 -11.46
CA GLY A 293 0.26 -32.12 -11.52
C GLY A 293 0.89 -31.73 -10.17
N HIS A 294 0.49 -32.36 -9.07
CA HIS A 294 1.09 -32.12 -7.76
C HIS A 294 2.41 -32.88 -7.59
N ASN A 295 3.24 -32.47 -6.62
CA ASN A 295 4.48 -33.16 -6.28
C ASN A 295 4.19 -34.64 -5.96
N PRO A 296 5.05 -35.59 -6.44
CA PRO A 296 4.83 -37.01 -6.19
C PRO A 296 4.86 -37.32 -4.69
N PRO A 297 3.83 -38.00 -4.14
CA PRO A 297 3.84 -38.42 -2.75
C PRO A 297 4.94 -39.46 -2.47
N ILE A 298 5.43 -39.45 -1.26
CA ILE A 298 6.43 -40.38 -0.76
C ILE A 298 5.71 -41.50 0.00
N LEU A 299 5.93 -42.74 -0.43
CA LEU A 299 5.49 -43.92 0.30
C LEU A 299 6.70 -44.59 0.94
N TRP A 300 6.61 -44.86 2.25
CA TRP A 300 7.60 -45.64 2.97
C TRP A 300 6.98 -46.90 3.56
N ASP A 301 7.62 -48.01 3.40
CA ASP A 301 7.30 -49.26 4.08
C ASP A 301 8.56 -49.97 4.57
N LYS A 302 8.41 -50.80 5.63
CA LYS A 302 9.58 -51.50 6.26
C LYS A 302 10.30 -52.45 5.31
N LYS A 303 9.60 -53.00 4.29
CA LYS A 303 10.16 -54.03 3.42
C LYS A 303 10.84 -53.43 2.18
N ASN A 304 10.25 -52.38 1.61
CA ASN A 304 10.68 -51.82 0.32
C ASN A 304 11.35 -50.44 0.49
N GLY A 305 11.40 -49.88 1.70
CA GLY A 305 11.97 -48.56 1.95
C GLY A 305 11.14 -47.39 1.38
N ILE A 306 11.82 -46.35 0.92
CA ILE A 306 11.21 -45.14 0.37
C ILE A 306 10.99 -45.30 -1.14
N ARG A 307 9.80 -44.98 -1.62
CA ARG A 307 9.47 -44.87 -3.03
C ARG A 307 8.54 -43.69 -3.31
N LEU A 308 8.66 -43.10 -4.48
CA LEU A 308 7.72 -42.10 -4.97
C LEU A 308 6.55 -42.80 -5.65
N LEU A 309 5.33 -42.34 -5.34
CA LEU A 309 4.14 -42.77 -6.10
C LEU A 309 4.17 -42.01 -7.43
N LYS A 310 4.48 -42.77 -8.50
CA LYS A 310 4.45 -42.24 -9.88
C LYS A 310 2.99 -42.18 -10.36
N LYS A 311 2.77 -41.32 -11.36
CA LYS A 311 1.48 -41.25 -12.07
C LYS A 311 1.07 -42.59 -12.59
#